data_a65b30213ea9ebbbbe5c00cf6cb2997d
#
_entry.id   a65b30213ea9ebbbbe5c00cf6cb2997d
#
_cell.length_a   1.000
_cell.length_b   1.000
_cell.length_c   1.000
_cell.angle_alpha   90.00
_cell.angle_beta   90.00
_cell.angle_gamma   90.00
#
_symmetry.space_group_name_H-M   'P 1'
#
loop_
_entity.id
_entity.type
_entity.pdbx_description
1 polymer ?
#
loop_
_entity_poly.entity_id
_entity_poly.type
_entity_poly.pdbx_seq_one_letter_code
_entity_poly.pdbx_strand_id
1 'polypeptide(L)'
;GSSGSGKSTLLNCIATVIKPDSGTIELQGKEIQALKGAKLAQYRGREIGYLFQNFELLDNLTGRENIMVPLSIHGVSQDESRSRLEKLSSYLEINDVLDKFPSQMSGGQRQRVAAARALILNPGIILADEPTGALDSRNAKALMEKLSGLNRDDNTTILMVTHDSNAASFCKRILFIQDGKIFHELRRDMERETQQEFYERILKLMAQMGGGSANVL
;
A
#
# COMPACT_ATOMS: atom_id res chain seq x y z
N GLY A 1 1.77 11.44 10.05
CA GLY A 1 1.72 11.51 11.52
C GLY A 1 2.96 10.91 12.16
N SER A 2 3.26 11.30 13.39
CA SER A 2 4.41 10.80 14.18
C SER A 2 4.34 9.28 14.41
N SER A 3 5.48 8.67 14.77
CA SER A 3 5.50 7.27 15.23
C SER A 3 4.55 7.11 16.44
N GLY A 4 3.86 5.99 16.52
CA GLY A 4 2.92 5.72 17.63
C GLY A 4 1.54 6.38 17.51
N SER A 5 1.26 7.18 16.49
CA SER A 5 -0.04 7.87 16.33
C SER A 5 -1.21 6.97 15.90
N GLY A 6 -1.05 5.64 15.86
CA GLY A 6 -2.12 4.67 15.55
C GLY A 6 -2.34 4.35 14.07
N LYS A 7 -1.47 4.81 13.15
CA LYS A 7 -1.64 4.59 11.69
C LYS A 7 -1.63 3.12 11.30
N SER A 8 -0.59 2.38 11.69
CA SER A 8 -0.50 0.94 11.40
C SER A 8 -1.60 0.14 12.12
N THR A 9 -2.04 0.60 13.31
CA THR A 9 -3.20 0.01 14.00
C THR A 9 -4.47 0.16 13.17
N LEU A 10 -4.72 1.35 12.62
CA LEU A 10 -5.85 1.60 11.72
C LEU A 10 -5.77 0.70 10.46
N LEU A 11 -4.58 0.61 9.85
CA LEU A 11 -4.36 -0.27 8.70
C LEU A 11 -4.69 -1.73 9.04
N ASN A 12 -4.21 -2.21 10.20
CA ASN A 12 -4.44 -3.57 10.67
C ASN A 12 -5.92 -3.85 11.02
N CYS A 13 -6.67 -2.84 11.49
CA CYS A 13 -8.12 -2.96 11.64
C CYS A 13 -8.82 -3.13 10.28
N ILE A 14 -8.44 -2.34 9.27
CA ILE A 14 -8.99 -2.44 7.90
C ILE A 14 -8.58 -3.79 7.28
N ALA A 15 -7.35 -4.24 7.51
CA ALA A 15 -6.86 -5.55 7.08
C ALA A 15 -7.51 -6.72 7.82
N THR A 16 -8.39 -6.47 8.78
CA THR A 16 -9.02 -7.49 9.64
C THR A 16 -8.05 -8.34 10.47
N VAL A 17 -6.85 -7.84 10.69
CA VAL A 17 -5.83 -8.46 11.57
C VAL A 17 -6.15 -8.15 13.03
N ILE A 18 -6.57 -6.91 13.30
CA ILE A 18 -7.00 -6.45 14.61
C ILE A 18 -8.49 -6.12 14.55
N LYS A 19 -9.25 -6.56 15.54
CA LYS A 19 -10.65 -6.18 15.66
C LYS A 19 -10.74 -4.80 16.34
N PRO A 20 -11.45 -3.81 15.74
CA PRO A 20 -11.68 -2.54 16.41
C PRO A 20 -12.64 -2.71 17.60
N ASP A 21 -12.44 -1.93 18.66
CA ASP A 21 -13.29 -1.94 19.86
C ASP A 21 -14.68 -1.37 19.56
N SER A 22 -14.75 -0.37 18.68
CA SER A 22 -16.00 0.31 18.29
C SER A 22 -15.91 0.86 16.86
N GLY A 23 -17.05 1.26 16.33
CA GLY A 23 -17.17 1.80 14.98
C GLY A 23 -17.39 0.72 13.93
N THR A 24 -17.55 1.14 12.66
CA THR A 24 -17.80 0.26 11.53
C THR A 24 -16.74 0.49 10.44
N ILE A 25 -16.35 -0.58 9.76
CA ILE A 25 -15.49 -0.55 8.58
C ILE A 25 -16.29 -1.16 7.44
N GLU A 26 -16.44 -0.39 6.36
CA GLU A 26 -17.13 -0.84 5.16
C GLU A 26 -16.19 -0.81 3.97
N LEU A 27 -16.21 -1.86 3.16
CA LEU A 27 -15.56 -1.90 1.85
C LEU A 27 -16.60 -2.27 0.80
N GLN A 28 -16.74 -1.45 -0.23
CA GLN A 28 -17.73 -1.65 -1.31
C GLN A 28 -19.16 -1.87 -0.76
N GLY A 29 -19.55 -1.14 0.29
CA GLY A 29 -20.87 -1.24 0.92
C GLY A 29 -21.08 -2.48 1.79
N LYS A 30 -20.03 -3.26 2.05
CA LYS A 30 -20.09 -4.44 2.94
C LYS A 30 -19.42 -4.14 4.27
N GLU A 31 -20.12 -4.33 5.36
CA GLU A 31 -19.56 -4.23 6.71
C GLU A 31 -18.64 -5.43 6.99
N ILE A 32 -17.38 -5.14 7.28
CA ILE A 32 -16.34 -6.16 7.42
C ILE A 32 -16.42 -6.86 8.79
N GLN A 33 -16.78 -6.13 9.85
CA GLN A 33 -16.84 -6.70 11.21
C GLN A 33 -17.91 -7.79 11.36
N ALA A 34 -18.91 -7.81 10.47
CA ALA A 34 -19.92 -8.85 10.43
C ALA A 34 -19.39 -10.20 9.91
N LEU A 35 -18.25 -10.18 9.22
CA LEU A 35 -17.63 -11.39 8.64
C LEU A 35 -16.94 -12.22 9.73
N LYS A 36 -17.09 -13.56 9.66
CA LYS A 36 -16.47 -14.50 10.59
C LYS A 36 -15.98 -15.76 9.86
N GLY A 37 -15.00 -16.45 10.48
CA GLY A 37 -14.52 -17.74 10.01
C GLY A 37 -14.05 -17.71 8.54
N ALA A 38 -14.51 -18.69 7.75
CA ALA A 38 -14.11 -18.82 6.35
C ALA A 38 -14.45 -17.60 5.49
N LYS A 39 -15.57 -16.92 5.75
CA LYS A 39 -15.96 -15.71 5.00
C LYS A 39 -14.99 -14.56 5.26
N LEU A 40 -14.51 -14.39 6.49
CA LEU A 40 -13.50 -13.38 6.84
C LEU A 40 -12.14 -13.70 6.20
N ALA A 41 -11.74 -14.98 6.23
CA ALA A 41 -10.51 -15.43 5.59
C ALA A 41 -10.54 -15.22 4.06
N GLN A 42 -11.65 -15.55 3.43
CA GLN A 42 -11.87 -15.33 2.00
C GLN A 42 -11.85 -13.84 1.64
N TYR A 43 -12.52 -13.01 2.44
CA TYR A 43 -12.53 -11.57 2.26
C TYR A 43 -11.09 -11.01 2.33
N ARG A 44 -10.36 -11.31 3.41
CA ARG A 44 -8.98 -10.87 3.60
C ARG A 44 -8.07 -11.30 2.45
N GLY A 45 -8.20 -12.51 1.98
CA GLY A 45 -7.36 -13.04 0.91
C GLY A 45 -7.68 -12.48 -0.47
N ARG A 46 -8.93 -12.11 -0.76
CA ARG A 46 -9.34 -11.64 -2.09
C ARG A 46 -9.46 -10.14 -2.23
N GLU A 47 -10.02 -9.47 -1.21
CA GLU A 47 -10.38 -8.06 -1.29
C GLU A 47 -9.26 -7.13 -0.79
N ILE A 48 -8.27 -7.67 -0.07
CA ILE A 48 -7.19 -6.89 0.52
C ILE A 48 -5.86 -7.34 -0.05
N GLY A 49 -5.18 -6.42 -0.74
CA GLY A 49 -3.75 -6.53 -1.02
C GLY A 49 -2.96 -5.80 0.06
N TYR A 50 -1.95 -6.44 0.65
CA TYR A 50 -1.13 -5.81 1.67
C TYR A 50 0.31 -5.67 1.20
N LEU A 51 0.83 -4.45 1.24
CA LEU A 51 2.20 -4.09 0.89
C LEU A 51 2.95 -3.63 2.14
N PHE A 52 3.88 -4.45 2.60
CA PHE A 52 4.65 -4.23 3.83
C PHE A 52 5.91 -3.41 3.57
N GLN A 53 6.41 -2.76 4.59
CA GLN A 53 7.67 -2.01 4.56
C GLN A 53 8.88 -2.94 4.28
N ASN A 54 8.90 -4.11 4.88
CA ASN A 54 10.01 -5.08 4.78
C ASN A 54 9.74 -6.20 3.74
N PHE A 55 8.89 -5.90 2.73
CA PHE A 55 8.56 -6.81 1.61
C PHE A 55 7.78 -8.06 2.02
N GLU A 56 8.14 -8.73 3.10
CA GLU A 56 7.55 -9.98 3.63
C GLU A 56 7.41 -11.06 2.53
N LEU A 57 8.46 -11.21 1.73
CA LEU A 57 8.57 -12.29 0.75
C LEU A 57 8.96 -13.58 1.46
N LEU A 58 8.48 -14.70 0.92
CA LEU A 58 8.90 -16.03 1.38
C LEU A 58 10.26 -16.35 0.77
N ASP A 59 11.29 -16.45 1.61
CA ASP A 59 12.70 -16.56 1.18
C ASP A 59 13.01 -17.86 0.43
N ASN A 60 12.24 -18.92 0.68
CA ASN A 60 12.35 -20.22 0.05
C ASN A 60 11.56 -20.34 -1.27
N LEU A 61 10.93 -19.29 -1.71
CA LEU A 61 10.20 -19.21 -2.97
C LEU A 61 10.82 -18.16 -3.88
N THR A 62 10.81 -18.42 -5.18
CA THR A 62 11.20 -17.48 -6.22
C THR A 62 10.23 -16.28 -6.27
N GLY A 63 10.57 -15.23 -7.02
CA GLY A 63 9.66 -14.10 -7.26
C GLY A 63 8.34 -14.54 -7.87
N ARG A 64 8.40 -15.42 -8.88
CA ARG A 64 7.23 -16.03 -9.52
C ARG A 64 6.33 -16.74 -8.51
N GLU A 65 6.92 -17.64 -7.72
CA GLU A 65 6.19 -18.42 -6.73
C GLU A 65 5.58 -17.53 -5.64
N ASN A 66 6.32 -16.53 -5.14
CA ASN A 66 5.79 -15.54 -4.20
C ASN A 66 4.53 -14.84 -4.75
N ILE A 67 4.56 -14.40 -6.02
CA ILE A 67 3.43 -13.72 -6.66
C ILE A 67 2.25 -14.69 -6.85
N MET A 68 2.51 -15.95 -7.14
CA MET A 68 1.47 -16.94 -7.45
C MET A 68 0.82 -17.56 -6.21
N VAL A 69 1.41 -17.45 -5.01
CA VAL A 69 0.84 -17.99 -3.75
C VAL A 69 -0.64 -17.60 -3.57
N PRO A 70 -1.06 -16.33 -3.68
CA PRO A 70 -2.47 -15.97 -3.51
C PRO A 70 -3.39 -16.64 -4.54
N LEU A 71 -2.96 -16.76 -5.79
CA LEU A 71 -3.74 -17.42 -6.84
C LEU A 71 -3.96 -18.89 -6.54
N SER A 72 -2.91 -19.58 -6.08
CA SER A 72 -2.96 -21.00 -5.71
C SER A 72 -3.91 -21.24 -4.53
N ILE A 73 -3.83 -20.42 -3.49
CA ILE A 73 -4.71 -20.50 -2.31
C ILE A 73 -6.20 -20.34 -2.70
N HIS A 74 -6.47 -19.47 -3.69
CA HIS A 74 -7.83 -19.19 -4.13
C HIS A 74 -8.31 -20.04 -5.31
N GLY A 75 -7.53 -21.04 -5.73
CA GLY A 75 -7.92 -22.00 -6.76
C GLY A 75 -8.09 -21.39 -8.15
N VAL A 76 -7.33 -20.33 -8.46
CA VAL A 76 -7.34 -19.73 -9.81
C VAL A 76 -6.68 -20.71 -10.79
N SER A 77 -7.24 -20.86 -11.98
CA SER A 77 -6.72 -21.76 -13.01
C SER A 77 -5.29 -21.41 -13.43
N GLN A 78 -4.54 -22.37 -13.92
CA GLN A 78 -3.16 -22.15 -14.35
C GLN A 78 -3.05 -21.13 -15.50
N ASP A 79 -3.96 -21.21 -16.48
CA ASP A 79 -3.93 -20.31 -17.63
C ASP A 79 -4.23 -18.87 -17.22
N GLU A 80 -5.21 -18.67 -16.35
CA GLU A 80 -5.53 -17.34 -15.80
C GLU A 80 -4.39 -16.81 -14.93
N SER A 81 -3.80 -17.67 -14.10
CA SER A 81 -2.64 -17.31 -13.26
C SER A 81 -1.44 -16.86 -14.08
N ARG A 82 -1.15 -17.58 -15.17
CA ARG A 82 -0.07 -17.20 -16.10
C ARG A 82 -0.35 -15.86 -16.76
N SER A 83 -1.55 -15.65 -17.30
CA SER A 83 -1.94 -14.42 -17.95
C SER A 83 -1.85 -13.21 -17.01
N ARG A 84 -2.32 -13.34 -15.77
CA ARG A 84 -2.23 -12.29 -14.76
C ARG A 84 -0.78 -11.97 -14.38
N LEU A 85 0.04 -13.01 -14.19
CA LEU A 85 1.46 -12.86 -13.88
C LEU A 85 2.20 -12.12 -14.99
N GLU A 86 2.03 -12.51 -16.26
CA GLU A 86 2.67 -11.88 -17.42
C GLU A 86 2.32 -10.39 -17.51
N LYS A 87 1.03 -10.06 -17.41
CA LYS A 87 0.57 -8.66 -17.44
C LYS A 87 1.19 -7.84 -16.32
N LEU A 88 1.14 -8.35 -15.09
CA LEU A 88 1.56 -7.62 -13.91
C LEU A 88 3.08 -7.52 -13.79
N SER A 89 3.82 -8.58 -14.16
CA SER A 89 5.28 -8.56 -14.15
C SER A 89 5.85 -7.60 -15.18
N SER A 90 5.22 -7.49 -16.35
CA SER A 90 5.58 -6.51 -17.36
C SER A 90 5.30 -5.08 -16.89
N TYR A 91 4.14 -4.84 -16.28
CA TYR A 91 3.78 -3.52 -15.74
C TYR A 91 4.75 -3.05 -14.65
N LEU A 92 5.12 -3.96 -13.72
CA LEU A 92 6.01 -3.66 -12.60
C LEU A 92 7.50 -3.81 -12.95
N GLU A 93 7.84 -4.19 -14.19
CA GLU A 93 9.22 -4.32 -14.67
C GLU A 93 10.04 -5.29 -13.80
N ILE A 94 9.51 -6.50 -13.61
CA ILE A 94 10.12 -7.55 -12.77
C ILE A 94 10.33 -8.89 -13.51
N ASN A 95 10.20 -8.91 -14.83
CA ASN A 95 10.36 -10.14 -15.61
C ASN A 95 11.73 -10.81 -15.42
N ASP A 96 12.78 -10.00 -15.25
CA ASP A 96 14.18 -10.43 -15.06
C ASP A 96 14.46 -11.07 -13.68
N VAL A 97 13.54 -10.96 -12.75
CA VAL A 97 13.68 -11.45 -11.36
C VAL A 97 12.66 -12.52 -10.98
N LEU A 98 11.75 -12.89 -11.88
CA LEU A 98 10.71 -13.88 -11.58
C LEU A 98 11.27 -15.22 -11.09
N ASP A 99 12.40 -15.64 -11.63
CA ASP A 99 13.01 -16.93 -11.32
C ASP A 99 14.16 -16.82 -10.29
N LYS A 100 14.32 -15.63 -9.67
CA LYS A 100 15.28 -15.39 -8.58
C LYS A 100 14.64 -15.54 -7.22
N PHE A 101 15.42 -15.92 -6.21
CA PHE A 101 15.03 -15.90 -4.81
C PHE A 101 15.16 -14.47 -4.24
N PRO A 102 14.42 -14.10 -3.18
CA PRO A 102 14.51 -12.77 -2.55
C PRO A 102 15.93 -12.34 -2.19
N SER A 103 16.79 -13.27 -1.76
CA SER A 103 18.20 -13.02 -1.46
C SER A 103 19.05 -12.56 -2.66
N GLN A 104 18.58 -12.83 -3.89
CA GLN A 104 19.24 -12.47 -5.14
C GLN A 104 18.70 -11.17 -5.76
N MET A 105 17.77 -10.51 -5.08
CA MET A 105 17.09 -9.29 -5.56
C MET A 105 17.56 -8.06 -4.81
N SER A 106 17.61 -6.91 -5.48
CA SER A 106 17.74 -5.61 -4.82
C SER A 106 16.49 -5.27 -4.00
N GLY A 107 16.58 -4.30 -3.07
CA GLY A 107 15.44 -3.83 -2.29
C GLY A 107 14.27 -3.38 -3.17
N GLY A 108 14.55 -2.61 -4.23
CA GLY A 108 13.53 -2.18 -5.17
C GLY A 108 12.86 -3.32 -5.94
N GLN A 109 13.65 -4.35 -6.33
CA GLN A 109 13.10 -5.54 -6.97
C GLN A 109 12.21 -6.34 -6.02
N ARG A 110 12.64 -6.56 -4.78
CA ARG A 110 11.82 -7.22 -3.74
C ARG A 110 10.51 -6.49 -3.51
N GLN A 111 10.54 -5.16 -3.43
CA GLN A 111 9.33 -4.37 -3.20
C GLN A 111 8.36 -4.44 -4.40
N ARG A 112 8.86 -4.43 -5.64
CA ARG A 112 8.01 -4.61 -6.82
C ARG A 112 7.42 -6.02 -6.90
N VAL A 113 8.16 -7.06 -6.52
CA VAL A 113 7.64 -8.43 -6.39
C VAL A 113 6.56 -8.51 -5.30
N ALA A 114 6.77 -7.86 -4.15
CA ALA A 114 5.77 -7.78 -3.08
C ALA A 114 4.51 -7.01 -3.53
N ALA A 115 4.68 -5.94 -4.31
CA ALA A 115 3.56 -5.22 -4.92
C ALA A 115 2.80 -6.11 -5.92
N ALA A 116 3.50 -6.87 -6.76
CA ALA A 116 2.88 -7.84 -7.67
C ALA A 116 2.04 -8.87 -6.90
N ARG A 117 2.60 -9.44 -5.81
CA ARG A 117 1.87 -10.39 -4.95
C ARG A 117 0.61 -9.77 -4.35
N ALA A 118 0.68 -8.52 -3.88
CA ALA A 118 -0.47 -7.82 -3.32
C ALA A 118 -1.57 -7.53 -4.36
N LEU A 119 -1.19 -7.35 -5.62
CA LEU A 119 -2.08 -6.95 -6.72
C LEU A 119 -2.68 -8.12 -7.51
N ILE A 120 -2.07 -9.30 -7.45
CA ILE A 120 -2.33 -10.40 -8.41
C ILE A 120 -3.78 -10.90 -8.41
N LEU A 121 -4.49 -10.77 -7.30
CA LEU A 121 -5.91 -11.12 -7.18
C LEU A 121 -6.86 -9.98 -7.55
N ASN A 122 -6.33 -8.82 -7.98
CA ASN A 122 -7.10 -7.62 -8.27
C ASN A 122 -8.00 -7.21 -7.09
N PRO A 123 -7.42 -6.94 -5.91
CA PRO A 123 -8.16 -6.68 -4.68
C PRO A 123 -8.93 -5.37 -4.73
N GLY A 124 -10.00 -5.26 -3.93
CA GLY A 124 -10.80 -4.05 -3.80
C GLY A 124 -10.06 -2.88 -3.15
N ILE A 125 -9.03 -3.18 -2.32
CA ILE A 125 -8.17 -2.17 -1.70
C ILE A 125 -6.74 -2.70 -1.51
N ILE A 126 -5.76 -1.82 -1.74
CA ILE A 126 -4.36 -2.03 -1.37
C ILE A 126 -4.09 -1.25 -0.08
N LEU A 127 -3.60 -1.95 0.93
CA LEU A 127 -3.10 -1.37 2.17
C LEU A 127 -1.57 -1.35 2.12
N ALA A 128 -0.97 -0.18 2.18
CA ALA A 128 0.48 -0.01 2.08
C ALA A 128 1.03 0.61 3.36
N ASP A 129 1.81 -0.15 4.12
CA ASP A 129 2.45 0.32 5.36
C ASP A 129 3.90 0.69 5.07
N GLU A 130 4.20 1.99 5.01
CA GLU A 130 5.53 2.56 4.71
C GLU A 130 6.19 1.92 3.47
N PRO A 131 5.51 1.83 2.31
CA PRO A 131 5.96 1.00 1.19
C PRO A 131 7.29 1.45 0.56
N THR A 132 7.74 2.65 0.88
CA THR A 132 9.01 3.23 0.41
C THR A 132 10.11 3.24 1.45
N GLY A 133 9.81 2.86 2.71
CA GLY A 133 10.70 3.04 3.85
C GLY A 133 12.02 2.27 3.77
N ALA A 134 12.08 1.17 3.01
CA ALA A 134 13.29 0.38 2.79
C ALA A 134 13.95 0.60 1.42
N LEU A 135 13.55 1.66 0.68
CA LEU A 135 14.01 1.95 -0.67
C LEU A 135 14.85 3.23 -0.74
N ASP A 136 15.79 3.26 -1.67
CA ASP A 136 16.40 4.51 -2.10
C ASP A 136 15.40 5.39 -2.87
N SER A 137 15.70 6.68 -3.01
CA SER A 137 14.80 7.67 -3.60
C SER A 137 14.35 7.34 -5.02
N ARG A 138 15.22 6.71 -5.84
CA ARG A 138 14.89 6.32 -7.22
C ARG A 138 13.87 5.19 -7.25
N ASN A 139 14.11 4.14 -6.47
CA ASN A 139 13.21 2.99 -6.39
C ASN A 139 11.89 3.36 -5.71
N ALA A 140 11.93 4.23 -4.69
CA ALA A 140 10.74 4.79 -4.05
C ALA A 140 9.84 5.54 -5.05
N LYS A 141 10.44 6.46 -5.83
CA LYS A 141 9.72 7.21 -6.87
C LYS A 141 9.10 6.26 -7.91
N ALA A 142 9.89 5.33 -8.45
CA ALA A 142 9.41 4.37 -9.44
C ALA A 142 8.23 3.54 -8.93
N LEU A 143 8.28 3.07 -7.68
CA LEU A 143 7.15 2.36 -7.06
C LEU A 143 5.91 3.24 -6.96
N MET A 144 6.06 4.48 -6.48
CA MET A 144 4.94 5.40 -6.31
C MET A 144 4.28 5.78 -7.64
N GLU A 145 5.06 5.95 -8.71
CA GLU A 145 4.56 6.17 -10.07
C GLU A 145 3.70 4.98 -10.55
N LYS A 146 4.16 3.74 -10.33
CA LYS A 146 3.39 2.53 -10.66
C LYS A 146 2.09 2.42 -9.86
N LEU A 147 2.14 2.64 -8.54
CA LEU A 147 0.95 2.62 -7.69
C LEU A 147 -0.05 3.74 -8.06
N SER A 148 0.45 4.94 -8.35
CA SER A 148 -0.38 6.06 -8.82
C SER A 148 -1.04 5.75 -10.17
N GLY A 149 -0.34 5.09 -11.08
CA GLY A 149 -0.88 4.62 -12.35
C GLY A 149 -2.06 3.65 -12.15
N LEU A 150 -1.91 2.65 -11.30
CA LEU A 150 -2.99 1.70 -10.97
C LEU A 150 -4.22 2.39 -10.40
N ASN A 151 -4.02 3.37 -9.51
CA ASN A 151 -5.14 4.13 -8.96
C ASN A 151 -5.87 4.97 -10.03
N ARG A 152 -5.13 5.52 -11.01
CA ARG A 152 -5.70 6.34 -12.07
C ARG A 152 -6.38 5.50 -13.14
N ASP A 153 -5.72 4.45 -13.61
CA ASP A 153 -6.08 3.72 -14.83
C ASP A 153 -7.04 2.55 -14.52
N ASP A 154 -6.85 1.87 -13.38
CA ASP A 154 -7.65 0.72 -12.95
C ASP A 154 -8.63 1.04 -11.80
N ASN A 155 -8.71 2.29 -11.35
CA ASN A 155 -9.50 2.72 -10.19
C ASN A 155 -9.22 1.93 -8.90
N THR A 156 -8.03 1.33 -8.77
CA THR A 156 -7.64 0.59 -7.58
C THR A 156 -7.54 1.55 -6.39
N THR A 157 -8.27 1.27 -5.32
CA THR A 157 -8.16 2.06 -4.09
C THR A 157 -6.87 1.71 -3.36
N ILE A 158 -6.05 2.72 -3.03
CA ILE A 158 -4.81 2.54 -2.29
C ILE A 158 -4.85 3.41 -1.03
N LEU A 159 -4.76 2.76 0.12
CA LEU A 159 -4.60 3.43 1.41
C LEU A 159 -3.17 3.21 1.90
N MET A 160 -2.40 4.29 1.96
CA MET A 160 -1.00 4.24 2.34
C MET A 160 -0.77 4.95 3.67
N VAL A 161 -0.01 4.31 4.54
CA VAL A 161 0.59 4.93 5.72
C VAL A 161 2.02 5.30 5.39
N THR A 162 2.40 6.55 5.64
CA THR A 162 3.78 6.99 5.47
C THR A 162 4.09 8.21 6.34
N HIS A 163 5.36 8.40 6.65
CA HIS A 163 5.91 9.65 7.19
C HIS A 163 6.72 10.42 6.14
N ASP A 164 6.91 9.85 4.95
CA ASP A 164 7.60 10.47 3.82
C ASP A 164 6.65 11.40 3.04
N SER A 165 6.94 12.69 3.08
CA SER A 165 6.18 13.71 2.34
C SER A 165 6.27 13.56 0.82
N ASN A 166 7.37 13.00 0.32
CA ASN A 166 7.52 12.74 -1.11
C ASN A 166 6.55 11.63 -1.55
N ALA A 167 6.53 10.49 -0.86
CA ALA A 167 5.55 9.43 -1.11
C ALA A 167 4.11 9.95 -0.97
N ALA A 168 3.82 10.76 0.06
CA ALA A 168 2.50 11.34 0.28
C ALA A 168 2.06 12.25 -0.89
N SER A 169 2.98 12.93 -1.58
CA SER A 169 2.66 13.83 -2.70
C SER A 169 2.07 13.14 -3.93
N PHE A 170 2.21 11.81 -4.04
CA PHE A 170 1.56 11.01 -5.08
C PHE A 170 0.07 10.73 -4.79
N CYS A 171 -0.40 10.97 -3.56
CA CYS A 171 -1.78 10.73 -3.17
C CYS A 171 -2.71 11.87 -3.59
N LYS A 172 -3.98 11.53 -3.84
CA LYS A 172 -5.05 12.51 -4.09
C LYS A 172 -5.54 13.17 -2.80
N ARG A 173 -5.40 12.45 -1.67
CA ARG A 173 -5.92 12.85 -0.36
C ARG A 173 -4.95 12.43 0.73
N ILE A 174 -4.68 13.32 1.67
CA ILE A 174 -3.82 13.07 2.83
C ILE A 174 -4.58 13.39 4.10
N LEU A 175 -4.57 12.44 5.04
CA LEU A 175 -5.10 12.61 6.39
C LEU A 175 -3.94 12.68 7.37
N PHE A 176 -3.86 13.74 8.13
CA PHE A 176 -2.86 13.91 9.18
C PHE A 176 -3.43 13.35 10.49
N ILE A 177 -2.72 12.36 11.04
CA ILE A 177 -3.11 11.69 12.29
C ILE A 177 -2.11 12.04 13.36
N GLN A 178 -2.61 12.46 14.52
CA GLN A 178 -1.85 12.69 15.74
C GLN A 178 -2.67 12.18 16.93
N ASP A 179 -2.02 11.44 17.84
CA ASP A 179 -2.64 10.91 19.05
C ASP A 179 -3.98 10.17 18.80
N GLY A 180 -4.00 9.36 17.73
CA GLY A 180 -5.18 8.58 17.33
C GLY A 180 -6.32 9.37 16.69
N LYS A 181 -6.14 10.68 16.43
CA LYS A 181 -7.17 11.54 15.83
C LYS A 181 -6.73 12.12 14.50
N ILE A 182 -7.66 12.21 13.56
CA ILE A 182 -7.47 12.99 12.32
C ILE A 182 -7.65 14.45 12.69
N PHE A 183 -6.60 15.26 12.55
CA PHE A 183 -6.64 16.68 12.91
C PHE A 183 -6.58 17.60 11.70
N HIS A 184 -6.14 17.09 10.53
CA HIS A 184 -6.11 17.86 9.30
C HIS A 184 -6.25 16.98 8.07
N GLU A 185 -6.76 17.55 6.98
CA GLU A 185 -6.89 16.90 5.68
C GLU A 185 -6.37 17.82 4.57
N LEU A 186 -5.57 17.25 3.64
CA LEU A 186 -5.23 17.89 2.38
C LEU A 186 -5.80 17.09 1.21
N ARG A 187 -6.32 17.81 0.22
CA ARG A 187 -6.69 17.24 -1.09
C ARG A 187 -5.90 17.93 -2.17
N ARG A 188 -5.39 17.15 -3.10
CA ARG A 188 -4.74 17.65 -4.31
C ARG A 188 -5.81 17.97 -5.34
N ASP A 189 -5.73 19.14 -5.93
CA ASP A 189 -6.48 19.46 -7.15
C ASP A 189 -5.77 18.81 -8.34
N MET A 190 -6.32 17.68 -8.80
CA MET A 190 -5.68 16.87 -9.86
C MET A 190 -5.66 17.57 -11.23
N GLU A 191 -6.49 18.61 -11.43
CA GLU A 191 -6.56 19.36 -12.71
C GLU A 191 -5.64 20.59 -12.69
N ARG A 192 -5.40 21.19 -11.53
CA ARG A 192 -4.74 22.50 -11.41
C ARG A 192 -3.43 22.47 -10.66
N GLU A 193 -3.15 21.38 -9.92
CA GLU A 193 -1.98 21.30 -9.05
C GLU A 193 -1.06 20.15 -9.50
N THR A 194 0.20 20.47 -9.79
CA THR A 194 1.22 19.47 -10.05
C THR A 194 1.59 18.71 -8.79
N GLN A 195 2.26 17.55 -8.94
CA GLN A 195 2.78 16.80 -7.79
C GLN A 195 3.77 17.63 -6.97
N GLN A 196 4.61 18.43 -7.63
CA GLN A 196 5.62 19.27 -6.98
C GLN A 196 4.97 20.36 -6.13
N GLU A 197 3.97 21.07 -6.64
CA GLU A 197 3.23 22.09 -5.89
C GLU A 197 2.51 21.47 -4.69
N PHE A 198 1.92 20.27 -4.86
CA PHE A 198 1.31 19.56 -3.73
C PHE A 198 2.34 19.15 -2.68
N TYR A 199 3.51 18.69 -3.09
CA TYR A 199 4.61 18.37 -2.19
C TYR A 199 5.05 19.61 -1.37
N GLU A 200 5.23 20.75 -2.00
CA GLU A 200 5.58 22.01 -1.31
C GLU A 200 4.51 22.44 -0.32
N ARG A 201 3.23 22.26 -0.67
CA ARG A 201 2.12 22.53 0.24
C ARG A 201 2.11 21.59 1.44
N ILE A 202 2.44 20.30 1.25
CA ILE A 202 2.61 19.34 2.35
C ILE A 202 3.73 19.80 3.29
N LEU A 203 4.90 20.14 2.75
CA LEU A 203 6.04 20.60 3.55
C LEU A 203 5.71 21.88 4.34
N LYS A 204 5.07 22.85 3.70
CA LYS A 204 4.64 24.09 4.37
C LYS A 204 3.68 23.79 5.55
N LEU A 205 2.73 22.90 5.37
CA LEU A 205 1.81 22.51 6.43
C LEU A 205 2.54 21.77 7.56
N MET A 206 3.44 20.84 7.23
CA MET A 206 4.23 20.12 8.23
C MET A 206 5.12 21.05 9.05
N ALA A 207 5.74 22.06 8.43
CA ALA A 207 6.52 23.07 9.12
C ALA A 207 5.65 23.92 10.10
N GLN A 208 4.44 24.27 9.70
CA GLN A 208 3.51 24.99 10.56
C GLN A 208 3.07 24.14 11.78
N MET A 209 2.88 22.84 11.58
CA MET A 209 2.49 21.92 12.64
C MET A 209 3.67 21.56 13.57
N GLY A 210 4.89 21.44 13.05
CA GLY A 210 6.10 21.19 13.83
C GLY A 210 6.58 22.41 14.62
N GLY A 211 6.31 23.62 14.15
CA GLY A 211 6.67 24.87 14.83
C GLY A 211 5.81 25.18 16.08
N GLY A 212 4.67 24.52 16.25
CA GLY A 212 3.82 24.67 17.43
C GLY A 212 4.35 23.99 18.71
N SER A 213 5.30 23.06 18.58
CA SER A 213 5.94 22.38 19.72
C SER A 213 7.31 22.97 20.12
N ALA A 214 7.81 23.98 19.38
CA ALA A 214 9.11 24.60 19.67
C ALA A 214 9.03 25.88 20.50
N ASN A 215 7.85 26.32 20.94
CA ASN A 215 7.64 27.49 21.78
C ASN A 215 7.05 27.13 23.15
N VAL A 216 7.70 26.18 23.87
CA VAL A 216 7.54 26.05 25.32
C VAL A 216 8.93 25.78 25.87
N LEU A 217 9.68 26.82 26.07
CA LEU A 217 10.70 26.98 27.08
C LEU A 217 10.42 28.29 27.80
#